data_76cfb6505a02c62443da2a3e4bb4efef
#
_entry.id   76cfb6505a02c62443da2a3e4bb4efef
#
_cell.length_a   1.000
_cell.length_b   1.000
_cell.length_c   1.000
_cell.angle_alpha   90.00
_cell.angle_beta   90.00
_cell.angle_gamma   90.00
#
_symmetry.space_group_name_H-M   'P 1'
#
loop_
_entity.id
_entity.type
_entity.pdbx_description
1 polymer ?
#
loop_
_entity_poly.entity_id
_entity_poly.type
_entity_poly.pdbx_seq_one_letter_code
_entity_poly.pdbx_strand_id
1 'polypeptide(L)'
;MKKEIKRTICILLTAISCISLAGCGEVAVGQADINPQTPIEEVAFPLSETKELSFITNAPARTEQDPNKRTIFMRLEEQTNVHINWTCFVSDQFGDKKNLALAQFGALPDGLFVAGMNDYDLLRYAKQGIIIPLENLIDKYMPNLQSVFEKYPEYRVMCTAPDGHIYSFPWIEQLGAGKEAIQAIGDIPYINRKWLDYLGLEMPKTTEELEKVLIAFRDHANELQQEFDITGGVIPMSFIINNGDQDPAILMNGFGEGYGDTGDHFAVTDEGKVIYTTVQEGYKEGIIWLHHLVEEDLVDPEAFTQDWSTYVAKGKNHRYGLCFTWDIANIDNYEDYVMLPALAGPEGLVNITRQNGSETSGFDRGRCVLTSNCRDTALAAAWIDQMYNPIQSAQNN
;
A
#
# COMPACT_ATOMS: atom_id res chain seq x y z
N MET A 1 -31.59 -11.85 -62.22
CA MET A 1 -31.98 -11.67 -60.83
C MET A 1 -30.87 -12.06 -59.79
N LYS A 2 -30.16 -13.16 -59.93
CA LYS A 2 -29.13 -13.55 -58.95
C LYS A 2 -27.81 -12.75 -59.00
N LYS A 3 -27.51 -12.01 -60.08
CA LYS A 3 -26.28 -11.20 -60.22
C LYS A 3 -26.42 -9.77 -59.67
N GLU A 4 -27.59 -9.23 -59.64
CA GLU A 4 -27.89 -7.89 -59.12
C GLU A 4 -27.95 -7.86 -57.59
N ILE A 5 -28.48 -8.91 -56.96
CA ILE A 5 -28.57 -9.05 -55.50
C ILE A 5 -27.15 -9.19 -54.86
N LYS A 6 -26.20 -9.83 -55.54
CA LYS A 6 -24.82 -9.91 -55.05
C LYS A 6 -24.04 -8.58 -55.10
N ARG A 7 -24.37 -7.70 -56.06
CA ARG A 7 -23.74 -6.36 -56.13
C ARG A 7 -24.29 -5.39 -55.08
N THR A 8 -25.58 -5.46 -54.78
CA THR A 8 -26.19 -4.62 -53.74
C THR A 8 -25.74 -5.01 -52.33
N ILE A 9 -25.54 -6.30 -52.07
CA ILE A 9 -25.03 -6.78 -50.77
C ILE A 9 -23.53 -6.43 -50.57
N CYS A 10 -22.71 -6.47 -51.63
CA CYS A 10 -21.32 -6.03 -51.54
C CYS A 10 -21.16 -4.51 -51.31
N ILE A 11 -22.04 -3.69 -51.85
CA ILE A 11 -22.00 -2.23 -51.65
C ILE A 11 -22.51 -1.84 -50.24
N LEU A 12 -23.47 -2.56 -49.68
CA LEU A 12 -23.88 -2.35 -48.27
C LEU A 12 -22.83 -2.82 -47.24
N LEU A 13 -22.09 -3.89 -47.53
CA LEU A 13 -21.04 -4.37 -46.66
C LEU A 13 -19.76 -3.49 -46.67
N THR A 14 -19.47 -2.82 -47.79
CA THR A 14 -18.38 -1.85 -47.89
C THR A 14 -18.71 -0.50 -47.27
N ALA A 15 -20.00 -0.10 -47.23
CA ALA A 15 -20.42 1.14 -46.56
C ALA A 15 -20.42 1.03 -45.01
N ILE A 16 -20.62 -0.17 -44.45
CA ILE A 16 -20.59 -0.42 -43.01
C ILE A 16 -19.14 -0.55 -42.50
N SER A 17 -18.18 -0.95 -43.34
CA SER A 17 -16.76 -1.06 -42.95
C SER A 17 -16.01 0.28 -42.95
N CYS A 18 -16.56 1.34 -43.54
CA CYS A 18 -15.93 2.67 -43.56
C CYS A 18 -16.39 3.61 -42.42
N ILE A 19 -17.36 3.20 -41.58
CA ILE A 19 -17.86 4.01 -40.47
C ILE A 19 -17.16 3.63 -39.14
N SER A 20 -16.38 2.55 -39.12
CA SER A 20 -15.70 2.08 -37.89
C SER A 20 -14.24 2.51 -37.77
N LEU A 21 -13.74 3.43 -38.59
CA LEU A 21 -12.34 3.92 -38.58
C LEU A 21 -12.18 5.44 -38.32
N ALA A 22 -13.23 6.08 -37.84
CA ALA A 22 -13.18 7.49 -37.46
C ALA A 22 -13.60 7.64 -35.98
N GLY A 23 -12.83 7.07 -35.08
CA GLY A 23 -13.15 7.10 -33.64
C GLY A 23 -12.02 6.70 -32.70
N CYS A 24 -10.76 6.78 -33.16
CA CYS A 24 -9.64 6.98 -32.22
C CYS A 24 -9.33 8.47 -32.18
N GLY A 25 -10.29 9.26 -31.73
CA GLY A 25 -10.01 10.54 -31.14
C GLY A 25 -9.27 10.21 -29.85
N GLU A 26 -8.05 10.73 -29.68
CA GLU A 26 -7.51 10.98 -28.35
C GLU A 26 -8.67 11.59 -27.58
N VAL A 27 -9.17 10.87 -26.57
CA VAL A 27 -10.00 11.49 -25.54
C VAL A 27 -9.01 12.45 -24.89
N ALA A 28 -9.03 13.71 -25.33
CA ALA A 28 -8.42 14.76 -24.57
C ALA A 28 -8.98 14.56 -23.17
N VAL A 29 -8.13 14.31 -22.19
CA VAL A 29 -8.48 14.42 -20.79
C VAL A 29 -8.90 15.88 -20.66
N GLY A 30 -10.19 16.13 -20.89
CA GLY A 30 -10.75 17.45 -20.71
C GLY A 30 -10.42 17.79 -19.28
N GLN A 31 -9.79 18.95 -19.04
CA GLN A 31 -9.88 19.57 -17.73
C GLN A 31 -11.32 19.38 -17.31
N ALA A 32 -11.54 18.59 -16.26
CA ALA A 32 -12.87 18.47 -15.69
C ALA A 32 -13.31 19.91 -15.49
N ASP A 33 -14.41 20.31 -16.14
CA ASP A 33 -14.97 21.62 -15.89
C ASP A 33 -15.30 21.63 -14.42
N ILE A 34 -14.36 22.16 -13.64
CA ILE A 34 -14.53 22.39 -12.22
C ILE A 34 -15.53 23.53 -12.16
N ASN A 35 -16.79 23.15 -12.20
CA ASN A 35 -17.88 24.05 -11.88
C ASN A 35 -18.30 23.71 -10.43
N PRO A 36 -17.58 24.23 -9.42
CA PRO A 36 -17.94 23.99 -8.04
C PRO A 36 -19.32 24.55 -7.83
N GLN A 37 -20.24 23.74 -7.37
CA GLN A 37 -21.59 24.21 -7.02
C GLN A 37 -21.55 25.19 -5.85
N THR A 38 -20.49 25.11 -5.02
CA THR A 38 -20.27 25.94 -3.84
C THR A 38 -18.89 26.57 -3.92
N PRO A 39 -18.77 27.91 -4.00
CA PRO A 39 -17.52 28.63 -3.86
C PRO A 39 -16.86 28.36 -2.49
N ILE A 40 -15.52 28.48 -2.38
CA ILE A 40 -14.77 28.26 -1.14
C ILE A 40 -15.28 29.12 0.02
N GLU A 41 -15.72 30.32 -0.29
CA GLU A 41 -16.26 31.27 0.70
C GLU A 41 -17.58 30.77 1.33
N GLU A 42 -18.26 29.84 0.67
CA GLU A 42 -19.49 29.20 1.15
C GLU A 42 -19.24 27.86 1.83
N VAL A 43 -18.04 27.26 1.68
CA VAL A 43 -17.64 26.04 2.37
C VAL A 43 -17.04 26.39 3.72
N ALA A 44 -17.89 26.86 4.64
CA ALA A 44 -17.53 27.08 6.04
C ALA A 44 -18.15 25.97 6.90
N PHE A 45 -17.33 25.27 7.64
CA PHE A 45 -17.79 24.20 8.54
C PHE A 45 -18.09 24.73 9.96
N PRO A 46 -19.13 24.17 10.63
CA PRO A 46 -20.10 23.21 10.08
C PRO A 46 -21.04 23.84 9.06
N LEU A 47 -21.47 23.05 8.08
CA LEU A 47 -22.49 23.47 7.12
C LEU A 47 -23.84 23.72 7.83
N SER A 48 -24.66 24.63 7.29
CA SER A 48 -25.99 24.92 7.82
C SER A 48 -27.00 23.77 7.63
N GLU A 49 -26.78 22.97 6.60
CA GLU A 49 -27.56 21.77 6.29
C GLU A 49 -26.62 20.59 6.06
N THR A 50 -27.05 19.39 6.46
CA THR A 50 -26.27 18.18 6.24
C THR A 50 -26.13 17.93 4.73
N LYS A 51 -24.90 17.71 4.30
CA LYS A 51 -24.58 17.25 2.94
C LYS A 51 -24.04 15.82 2.99
N GLU A 52 -24.20 15.13 1.90
CA GLU A 52 -23.75 13.74 1.78
C GLU A 52 -22.72 13.60 0.67
N LEU A 53 -21.71 12.81 0.92
CA LEU A 53 -20.74 12.32 -0.06
C LEU A 53 -20.68 10.80 0.02
N SER A 54 -20.25 10.15 -1.04
CA SER A 54 -20.10 8.70 -1.10
C SER A 54 -18.66 8.30 -1.38
N PHE A 55 -18.11 7.40 -0.55
CA PHE A 55 -16.75 6.90 -0.71
C PHE A 55 -16.68 5.38 -0.61
N ILE A 56 -15.82 4.79 -1.45
CA ILE A 56 -15.34 3.43 -1.27
C ILE A 56 -14.05 3.47 -0.45
N THR A 57 -13.92 2.54 0.50
CA THR A 57 -12.72 2.38 1.33
C THR A 57 -12.48 0.93 1.69
N ASN A 58 -11.43 0.67 2.45
CA ASN A 58 -11.16 -0.64 3.02
C ASN A 58 -10.71 -0.57 4.49
N ALA A 59 -10.82 -1.72 5.14
CA ALA A 59 -10.35 -1.92 6.50
C ALA A 59 -9.93 -3.37 6.73
N PRO A 60 -8.95 -3.63 7.61
CA PRO A 60 -8.62 -4.99 8.04
C PRO A 60 -9.84 -5.73 8.62
N ALA A 61 -9.95 -7.04 8.38
CA ALA A 61 -11.12 -7.84 8.76
C ALA A 61 -11.50 -7.78 10.24
N ARG A 62 -10.53 -7.51 11.13
CA ARG A 62 -10.72 -7.45 12.58
C ARG A 62 -11.02 -6.06 13.13
N THR A 63 -11.11 -5.05 12.27
CA THR A 63 -11.45 -3.67 12.66
C THR A 63 -12.92 -3.38 12.37
N GLU A 64 -13.44 -2.29 12.96
CA GLU A 64 -14.80 -1.81 12.65
C GLU A 64 -14.93 -1.54 11.15
N GLN A 65 -15.85 -2.25 10.50
CA GLN A 65 -16.06 -2.18 9.06
C GLN A 65 -16.92 -0.99 8.63
N ASP A 66 -17.65 -0.38 9.55
CA ASP A 66 -18.39 0.85 9.29
C ASP A 66 -17.55 2.05 9.75
N PRO A 67 -16.96 2.82 8.83
CA PRO A 67 -16.14 3.97 9.21
C PRO A 67 -16.90 5.01 10.03
N ASN A 68 -18.21 5.16 9.86
CA ASN A 68 -19.01 6.11 10.65
C ASN A 68 -19.06 5.78 12.14
N LYS A 69 -18.64 4.60 12.55
CA LYS A 69 -18.48 4.23 13.97
C LYS A 69 -17.08 4.49 14.52
N ARG A 70 -16.15 4.94 13.69
CA ARG A 70 -14.80 5.29 14.13
C ARG A 70 -14.77 6.73 14.63
N THR A 71 -14.07 6.97 15.73
CA THR A 71 -14.03 8.27 16.42
C THR A 71 -13.68 9.43 15.49
N ILE A 72 -12.73 9.23 14.59
CA ILE A 72 -12.31 10.28 13.64
C ILE A 72 -13.47 10.72 12.73
N PHE A 73 -14.21 9.79 12.14
CA PHE A 73 -15.29 10.14 11.21
C PHE A 73 -16.54 10.65 11.93
N MET A 74 -16.83 10.15 13.14
CA MET A 74 -17.88 10.72 14.00
C MET A 74 -17.61 12.21 14.32
N ARG A 75 -16.36 12.52 14.69
CA ARG A 75 -15.97 13.92 14.97
C ARG A 75 -15.97 14.79 13.73
N LEU A 76 -15.49 14.27 12.59
CA LEU A 76 -15.54 15.01 11.33
C LEU A 76 -16.98 15.30 10.90
N GLU A 77 -17.90 14.35 11.04
CA GLU A 77 -19.32 14.58 10.75
C GLU A 77 -19.89 15.70 11.66
N GLU A 78 -19.63 15.65 12.97
CA GLU A 78 -20.06 16.67 13.92
C GLU A 78 -19.48 18.04 13.59
N GLN A 79 -18.20 18.11 13.21
CA GLN A 79 -17.48 19.35 12.92
C GLN A 79 -17.86 19.96 11.57
N THR A 80 -18.21 19.13 10.60
CA THR A 80 -18.44 19.58 9.22
C THR A 80 -19.90 19.60 8.80
N ASN A 81 -20.75 18.82 9.46
CA ASN A 81 -22.11 18.51 9.05
C ASN A 81 -22.14 17.84 7.65
N VAL A 82 -21.12 17.03 7.34
CA VAL A 82 -21.02 16.23 6.13
C VAL A 82 -21.08 14.76 6.50
N HIS A 83 -22.11 14.07 6.03
CA HIS A 83 -22.25 12.62 6.20
C HIS A 83 -21.60 11.87 5.05
N ILE A 84 -20.85 10.84 5.35
CA ILE A 84 -20.22 9.99 4.32
C ILE A 84 -20.93 8.65 4.22
N ASN A 85 -21.46 8.38 3.04
CA ASN A 85 -22.00 7.06 2.69
C ASN A 85 -20.85 6.13 2.28
N TRP A 86 -20.36 5.35 3.22
CA TRP A 86 -19.23 4.46 3.00
C TRP A 86 -19.65 3.13 2.37
N THR A 87 -18.87 2.69 1.39
CA THR A 87 -18.79 1.28 0.98
C THR A 87 -17.43 0.75 1.42
N CYS A 88 -17.38 0.03 2.53
CA CYS A 88 -16.14 -0.51 3.08
C CYS A 88 -15.97 -1.98 2.72
N PHE A 89 -14.82 -2.34 2.18
CA PHE A 89 -14.42 -3.71 1.90
C PHE A 89 -13.33 -4.18 2.86
N VAL A 90 -13.24 -5.48 3.07
CA VAL A 90 -12.08 -6.06 3.77
C VAL A 90 -10.82 -5.86 2.93
N SER A 91 -9.71 -5.43 3.56
CA SER A 91 -8.48 -5.04 2.88
C SER A 91 -7.94 -6.13 1.94
N ASP A 92 -7.95 -7.39 2.35
CA ASP A 92 -7.46 -8.53 1.55
C ASP A 92 -8.24 -8.73 0.23
N GLN A 93 -9.47 -8.21 0.14
CA GLN A 93 -10.33 -8.30 -1.05
C GLN A 93 -10.39 -6.98 -1.83
N PHE A 94 -9.79 -5.94 -1.29
CA PHE A 94 -10.02 -4.58 -1.78
C PHE A 94 -9.56 -4.36 -3.22
N GLY A 95 -8.43 -4.92 -3.62
CA GLY A 95 -7.91 -4.78 -4.98
C GLY A 95 -8.92 -5.19 -6.05
N ASP A 96 -9.50 -6.38 -5.92
CA ASP A 96 -10.50 -6.89 -6.86
C ASP A 96 -11.81 -6.09 -6.81
N LYS A 97 -12.28 -5.77 -5.60
CA LYS A 97 -13.51 -4.99 -5.41
C LYS A 97 -13.40 -3.57 -5.95
N LYS A 98 -12.23 -2.92 -5.74
CA LYS A 98 -11.91 -1.61 -6.32
C LYS A 98 -11.97 -1.64 -7.83
N ASN A 99 -11.27 -2.60 -8.45
CA ASN A 99 -11.24 -2.74 -9.91
C ASN A 99 -12.64 -2.98 -10.49
N LEU A 100 -13.44 -3.81 -9.83
CA LEU A 100 -14.82 -4.07 -10.25
C LEU A 100 -15.70 -2.81 -10.13
N ALA A 101 -15.58 -2.06 -9.05
CA ALA A 101 -16.31 -0.81 -8.84
C ALA A 101 -15.93 0.25 -9.88
N LEU A 102 -14.65 0.41 -10.17
CA LEU A 102 -14.15 1.36 -11.16
C LEU A 102 -14.54 0.98 -12.61
N ALA A 103 -14.82 -0.29 -12.87
CA ALA A 103 -15.34 -0.74 -14.17
C ALA A 103 -16.81 -0.36 -14.40
N GLN A 104 -17.56 0.04 -13.36
CA GLN A 104 -18.97 0.40 -13.44
C GLN A 104 -19.17 1.92 -13.59
N PHE A 105 -18.80 2.46 -14.75
CA PHE A 105 -18.75 3.90 -15.05
C PHE A 105 -20.01 4.70 -14.66
N GLY A 106 -21.19 4.09 -14.67
CA GLY A 106 -22.47 4.76 -14.37
C GLY A 106 -22.84 4.77 -12.88
N ALA A 107 -22.07 4.11 -12.01
CA ALA A 107 -22.36 3.94 -10.59
C ALA A 107 -21.12 4.20 -9.71
N LEU A 108 -20.20 5.05 -10.17
CA LEU A 108 -19.03 5.44 -9.39
C LEU A 108 -19.44 6.26 -8.16
N PRO A 109 -18.82 6.06 -7.00
CA PRO A 109 -18.96 6.95 -5.85
C PRO A 109 -18.31 8.32 -6.14
N ASP A 110 -18.46 9.28 -5.23
CA ASP A 110 -17.75 10.57 -5.32
C ASP A 110 -16.23 10.38 -5.26
N GLY A 111 -15.75 9.42 -4.48
CA GLY A 111 -14.33 9.13 -4.39
C GLY A 111 -13.99 7.77 -3.82
N LEU A 112 -12.69 7.48 -3.80
CA LEU A 112 -12.10 6.35 -3.11
C LEU A 112 -11.15 6.87 -2.04
N PHE A 113 -11.34 6.39 -0.82
CA PHE A 113 -10.52 6.73 0.35
C PHE A 113 -9.67 5.51 0.73
N VAL A 114 -8.39 5.69 1.03
CA VAL A 114 -7.42 4.59 1.17
C VAL A 114 -7.37 3.75 -0.12
N ALA A 115 -7.29 4.43 -1.26
CA ALA A 115 -7.48 3.83 -2.58
C ALA A 115 -6.34 2.87 -2.98
N GLY A 116 -5.12 3.05 -2.43
CA GLY A 116 -3.95 2.23 -2.73
C GLY A 116 -3.69 2.16 -4.24
N MET A 117 -3.65 3.32 -4.90
CA MET A 117 -3.38 3.40 -6.34
C MET A 117 -1.90 3.69 -6.57
N ASN A 118 -1.24 2.84 -7.34
CA ASN A 118 0.09 3.13 -7.85
C ASN A 118 0.05 4.12 -9.03
N ASP A 119 1.21 4.55 -9.51
CA ASP A 119 1.35 5.54 -10.59
C ASP A 119 0.67 5.11 -11.88
N TYR A 120 0.80 3.84 -12.20
CA TYR A 120 0.17 3.27 -13.39
C TYR A 120 -1.36 3.32 -13.29
N ASP A 121 -1.92 2.99 -12.13
CA ASP A 121 -3.36 3.05 -11.89
C ASP A 121 -3.88 4.49 -11.98
N LEU A 122 -3.21 5.45 -11.36
CA LEU A 122 -3.57 6.86 -11.43
C LEU A 122 -3.63 7.36 -12.87
N LEU A 123 -2.58 7.13 -13.65
CA LEU A 123 -2.54 7.54 -15.06
C LEU A 123 -3.57 6.78 -15.92
N ARG A 124 -3.75 5.48 -15.69
CA ARG A 124 -4.68 4.65 -16.42
C ARG A 124 -6.11 5.10 -16.21
N TYR A 125 -6.53 5.30 -14.96
CA TYR A 125 -7.90 5.70 -14.64
C TYR A 125 -8.16 7.16 -15.00
N ALA A 126 -7.16 8.04 -14.92
CA ALA A 126 -7.26 9.41 -15.41
C ALA A 126 -7.49 9.46 -16.94
N LYS A 127 -6.70 8.71 -17.71
CA LYS A 127 -6.86 8.60 -19.16
C LYS A 127 -8.22 8.03 -19.58
N GLN A 128 -8.82 7.20 -18.75
CA GLN A 128 -10.16 6.66 -18.96
C GLN A 128 -11.28 7.63 -18.52
N GLY A 129 -10.94 8.77 -17.92
CA GLY A 129 -11.90 9.72 -17.37
C GLY A 129 -12.66 9.20 -16.14
N ILE A 130 -12.12 8.23 -15.44
CA ILE A 130 -12.70 7.65 -14.21
C ILE A 130 -12.39 8.52 -13.00
N ILE A 131 -11.15 9.00 -12.88
CA ILE A 131 -10.72 9.94 -11.84
C ILE A 131 -10.38 11.30 -12.47
N ILE A 132 -10.46 12.36 -11.68
CA ILE A 132 -10.30 13.74 -12.14
C ILE A 132 -9.00 14.37 -11.66
N PRO A 133 -8.45 15.36 -12.38
CA PRO A 133 -7.33 16.16 -11.90
C PRO A 133 -7.74 17.04 -10.73
N LEU A 134 -6.86 17.17 -9.74
CA LEU A 134 -7.18 17.76 -8.43
C LEU A 134 -6.41 19.05 -8.12
N GLU A 135 -5.40 19.43 -8.91
CA GLU A 135 -4.54 20.59 -8.62
C GLU A 135 -5.33 21.88 -8.40
N ASN A 136 -6.35 22.14 -9.23
CA ASN A 136 -7.18 23.33 -9.07
C ASN A 136 -8.07 23.28 -7.80
N LEU A 137 -8.49 22.08 -7.39
CA LEU A 137 -9.24 21.90 -6.13
C LEU A 137 -8.34 22.14 -4.94
N ILE A 138 -7.11 21.61 -4.98
CA ILE A 138 -6.09 21.82 -3.96
C ILE A 138 -5.84 23.32 -3.81
N ASP A 139 -5.58 24.01 -4.93
CA ASP A 139 -5.24 25.44 -4.93
C ASP A 139 -6.38 26.37 -4.51
N LYS A 140 -7.63 25.90 -4.55
CA LYS A 140 -8.78 26.74 -4.19
C LYS A 140 -9.45 26.36 -2.88
N TYR A 141 -9.45 25.09 -2.50
CA TYR A 141 -10.32 24.58 -1.44
C TYR A 141 -9.59 23.84 -0.34
N MET A 142 -8.24 23.72 -0.41
CA MET A 142 -7.47 22.94 0.55
C MET A 142 -6.32 23.74 1.19
N PRO A 143 -6.64 24.75 2.00
CA PRO A 143 -5.62 25.61 2.60
C PRO A 143 -4.65 24.88 3.54
N ASN A 144 -5.09 23.81 4.21
CA ASN A 144 -4.22 23.01 5.07
C ASN A 144 -3.19 22.24 4.24
N LEU A 145 -3.62 21.55 3.17
CA LEU A 145 -2.71 20.84 2.27
C LEU A 145 -1.76 21.81 1.53
N GLN A 146 -2.26 23.00 1.13
CA GLN A 146 -1.39 24.04 0.55
C GLN A 146 -0.29 24.46 1.53
N SER A 147 -0.63 24.66 2.80
CA SER A 147 0.36 24.98 3.83
C SER A 147 1.43 23.90 3.98
N VAL A 148 1.05 22.63 3.80
CA VAL A 148 2.02 21.51 3.78
C VAL A 148 2.93 21.61 2.55
N PHE A 149 2.36 21.86 1.37
CA PHE A 149 3.13 21.99 0.12
C PHE A 149 4.01 23.26 0.08
N GLU A 150 3.60 24.35 0.72
CA GLU A 150 4.44 25.54 0.88
C GLU A 150 5.64 25.27 1.79
N LYS A 151 5.42 24.52 2.85
CA LYS A 151 6.47 24.18 3.80
C LYS A 151 7.43 23.10 3.24
N TYR A 152 6.91 22.17 2.44
CA TYR A 152 7.59 21.03 1.86
C TYR A 152 7.24 20.89 0.37
N PRO A 153 7.85 21.71 -0.50
CA PRO A 153 7.51 21.76 -1.93
C PRO A 153 7.70 20.43 -2.67
N GLU A 154 8.61 19.59 -2.17
CA GLU A 154 8.87 18.25 -2.69
C GLU A 154 7.61 17.38 -2.73
N TYR A 155 6.72 17.48 -1.76
CA TYR A 155 5.49 16.68 -1.76
C TYR A 155 4.55 17.02 -2.92
N ARG A 156 4.45 18.29 -3.28
CA ARG A 156 3.68 18.67 -4.48
C ARG A 156 4.28 18.08 -5.74
N VAL A 157 5.60 18.08 -5.85
CA VAL A 157 6.31 17.47 -6.97
C VAL A 157 6.06 15.96 -7.01
N MET A 158 6.15 15.29 -5.86
CA MET A 158 5.88 13.85 -5.74
C MET A 158 4.43 13.48 -6.07
N CYS A 159 3.46 14.35 -5.81
CA CYS A 159 2.06 14.14 -6.20
C CYS A 159 1.83 14.33 -7.70
N THR A 160 2.69 15.10 -8.38
CA THR A 160 2.47 15.47 -9.78
C THR A 160 2.86 14.31 -10.70
N ALA A 161 1.91 13.84 -11.48
CA ALA A 161 2.13 12.80 -12.47
C ALA A 161 2.97 13.32 -13.66
N PRO A 162 3.56 12.43 -14.50
CA PRO A 162 4.39 12.83 -15.64
C PRO A 162 3.68 13.71 -16.68
N ASP A 163 2.36 13.71 -16.72
CA ASP A 163 1.54 14.56 -17.60
C ASP A 163 1.25 15.96 -17.01
N GLY A 164 1.78 16.24 -15.80
CA GLY A 164 1.67 17.53 -15.14
C GLY A 164 0.46 17.69 -14.22
N HIS A 165 -0.37 16.68 -14.07
CA HIS A 165 -1.57 16.71 -13.23
C HIS A 165 -1.35 16.03 -11.88
N ILE A 166 -2.20 16.38 -10.90
CA ILE A 166 -2.33 15.71 -9.60
C ILE A 166 -3.66 14.98 -9.59
N TYR A 167 -3.63 13.64 -9.42
CA TYR A 167 -4.83 12.80 -9.50
C TYR A 167 -5.29 12.23 -8.17
N SER A 168 -4.55 12.49 -7.10
CA SER A 168 -4.91 12.00 -5.76
C SER A 168 -4.47 12.99 -4.67
N PHE A 169 -5.20 12.97 -3.56
CA PHE A 169 -4.78 13.59 -2.32
C PHE A 169 -3.87 12.62 -1.58
N PRO A 170 -2.65 13.02 -1.21
CA PRO A 170 -1.68 12.12 -0.59
C PRO A 170 -2.01 11.84 0.88
N TRP A 171 -1.54 10.72 1.40
CA TRP A 171 -1.28 10.59 2.82
C TRP A 171 0.13 11.08 3.11
N ILE A 172 0.27 11.91 4.14
CA ILE A 172 1.54 12.49 4.54
C ILE A 172 1.66 12.33 6.05
N GLU A 173 2.66 11.60 6.49
CA GLU A 173 3.01 11.46 7.87
C GLU A 173 4.27 12.29 8.15
N GLN A 174 4.15 13.22 9.09
CA GLN A 174 5.26 14.08 9.50
C GLN A 174 5.39 14.10 11.01
N LEU A 175 6.43 13.47 11.49
CA LEU A 175 6.71 13.38 12.92
C LEU A 175 7.98 14.12 13.27
N GLY A 176 7.82 15.06 14.19
CA GLY A 176 8.93 15.77 14.80
C GLY A 176 9.75 16.65 13.86
N ALA A 177 10.87 17.13 14.37
CA ALA A 177 11.76 18.05 13.67
C ALA A 177 12.62 17.36 12.58
N GLY A 178 12.74 16.03 12.63
CA GLY A 178 13.54 15.23 11.70
C GLY A 178 12.80 14.79 10.45
N LYS A 179 11.48 15.05 10.35
CA LYS A 179 10.63 14.56 9.27
C LYS A 179 10.59 13.03 9.14
N GLU A 180 10.96 12.31 10.18
CA GLU A 180 10.95 10.86 10.17
C GLU A 180 9.53 10.37 10.37
N ALA A 181 9.07 9.49 9.47
CA ALA A 181 7.80 8.81 9.63
C ALA A 181 7.90 7.71 10.69
N ILE A 182 6.80 7.43 11.40
CA ILE A 182 6.75 6.29 12.34
C ILE A 182 6.98 4.98 11.58
N GLN A 183 6.45 4.87 10.38
CA GLN A 183 6.64 3.73 9.48
C GLN A 183 7.88 3.92 8.59
N ALA A 184 9.02 4.24 9.18
CA ALA A 184 10.23 4.39 8.39
C ALA A 184 10.78 3.05 7.88
N ILE A 185 10.36 1.93 8.48
CA ILE A 185 10.92 0.60 8.19
C ILE A 185 9.76 -0.40 8.07
N GLY A 186 9.57 -0.96 6.89
CA GLY A 186 8.80 -2.17 6.66
C GLY A 186 9.68 -3.42 6.83
N ASP A 187 9.09 -4.59 6.68
CA ASP A 187 9.78 -5.90 6.61
C ASP A 187 10.73 -6.20 7.77
N ILE A 188 10.49 -5.64 8.97
CA ILE A 188 11.37 -5.89 10.11
C ILE A 188 11.32 -7.37 10.48
N PRO A 189 12.46 -8.09 10.43
CA PRO A 189 12.51 -9.47 10.86
C PRO A 189 12.52 -9.53 12.40
N TYR A 190 11.50 -10.19 12.95
CA TYR A 190 11.39 -10.46 14.39
C TYR A 190 11.63 -11.93 14.68
N ILE A 191 12.60 -12.21 15.53
CA ILE A 191 12.92 -13.57 15.97
C ILE A 191 12.41 -13.82 17.40
N ASN A 192 11.87 -15.01 17.63
CA ASN A 192 11.32 -15.39 18.92
C ASN A 192 12.46 -15.58 19.95
N ARG A 193 12.59 -14.60 20.82
CA ARG A 193 13.64 -14.58 21.85
C ARG A 193 13.43 -15.66 22.90
N LYS A 194 12.18 -15.96 23.29
CA LYS A 194 11.89 -17.00 24.26
C LYS A 194 12.33 -18.37 23.77
N TRP A 195 12.17 -18.66 22.48
CA TRP A 195 12.61 -19.94 21.90
C TRP A 195 14.14 -20.02 21.85
N LEU A 196 14.82 -18.92 21.49
CA LEU A 196 16.28 -18.88 21.55
C LEU A 196 16.78 -19.17 22.98
N ASP A 197 16.24 -18.47 23.97
CA ASP A 197 16.66 -18.62 25.38
C ASP A 197 16.35 -20.04 25.91
N TYR A 198 15.19 -20.61 25.59
CA TYR A 198 14.79 -21.97 25.98
C TYR A 198 15.72 -23.04 25.43
N LEU A 199 16.08 -22.92 24.15
CA LEU A 199 16.97 -23.89 23.48
C LEU A 199 18.46 -23.59 23.69
N GLY A 200 18.79 -22.52 24.42
CA GLY A 200 20.18 -22.10 24.69
C GLY A 200 20.92 -21.66 23.41
N LEU A 201 20.20 -21.04 22.46
CA LEU A 201 20.76 -20.56 21.22
C LEU A 201 21.15 -19.09 21.31
N GLU A 202 22.28 -18.74 20.68
CA GLU A 202 22.70 -17.35 20.55
C GLU A 202 21.93 -16.65 19.41
N MET A 203 21.85 -15.32 19.48
CA MET A 203 21.31 -14.49 18.42
C MET A 203 22.14 -14.66 17.14
N PRO A 204 21.55 -15.08 16.00
CA PRO A 204 22.29 -15.27 14.77
C PRO A 204 22.82 -13.94 14.20
N LYS A 205 24.03 -13.98 13.66
CA LYS A 205 24.75 -12.84 13.05
C LYS A 205 25.05 -13.05 11.57
N THR A 206 24.88 -14.27 11.10
CA THR A 206 25.09 -14.63 9.70
C THR A 206 23.89 -15.42 9.16
N THR A 207 23.75 -15.50 7.85
CA THR A 207 22.73 -16.30 7.20
C THR A 207 22.86 -17.80 7.54
N GLU A 208 24.09 -18.30 7.68
CA GLU A 208 24.36 -19.68 8.10
C GLU A 208 23.95 -19.92 9.58
N GLU A 209 24.21 -18.96 10.48
CA GLU A 209 23.77 -19.07 11.88
C GLU A 209 22.24 -19.01 11.98
N LEU A 210 21.57 -18.17 11.18
CA LEU A 210 20.12 -18.13 11.13
C LEU A 210 19.56 -19.48 10.69
N GLU A 211 20.11 -20.08 9.65
CA GLU A 211 19.69 -21.40 9.18
C GLU A 211 19.78 -22.46 10.29
N LYS A 212 20.88 -22.49 11.06
CA LYS A 212 21.05 -23.39 12.22
C LYS A 212 19.97 -23.15 13.28
N VAL A 213 19.62 -21.89 13.53
CA VAL A 213 18.55 -21.53 14.48
C VAL A 213 17.19 -22.03 13.97
N LEU A 214 16.88 -21.81 12.68
CA LEU A 214 15.62 -22.29 12.11
C LEU A 214 15.53 -23.84 12.12
N ILE A 215 16.62 -24.53 11.84
CA ILE A 215 16.72 -26.00 11.99
C ILE A 215 16.42 -26.42 13.42
N ALA A 216 17.01 -25.75 14.42
CA ALA A 216 16.74 -26.05 15.81
C ALA A 216 15.25 -25.82 16.17
N PHE A 217 14.61 -24.77 15.69
CA PHE A 217 13.19 -24.54 15.88
C PHE A 217 12.32 -25.67 15.29
N ARG A 218 12.66 -26.12 14.09
CA ARG A 218 12.01 -27.27 13.43
C ARG A 218 12.19 -28.56 14.23
N ASP A 219 13.44 -28.88 14.60
CA ASP A 219 13.78 -30.16 15.20
C ASP A 219 13.26 -30.29 16.64
N HIS A 220 13.14 -29.15 17.37
CA HIS A 220 12.54 -29.08 18.69
C HIS A 220 11.07 -28.62 18.72
N ALA A 221 10.38 -28.70 17.57
CA ALA A 221 9.00 -28.19 17.43
C ALA A 221 8.03 -28.76 18.49
N ASN A 222 8.14 -30.06 18.80
CA ASN A 222 7.26 -30.70 19.80
C ASN A 222 7.53 -30.19 21.24
N GLU A 223 8.79 -29.92 21.58
CA GLU A 223 9.19 -29.36 22.88
C GLU A 223 8.68 -27.93 23.02
N LEU A 224 8.93 -27.09 22.00
CA LEU A 224 8.47 -25.71 21.95
C LEU A 224 6.93 -25.61 22.02
N GLN A 225 6.25 -26.51 21.32
CA GLN A 225 4.78 -26.55 21.30
C GLN A 225 4.19 -26.86 22.67
N GLN A 226 4.84 -27.73 23.45
CA GLN A 226 4.41 -28.07 24.80
C GLN A 226 4.75 -26.97 25.81
N GLU A 227 5.94 -26.40 25.74
CA GLU A 227 6.42 -25.38 26.68
C GLU A 227 5.65 -24.06 26.54
N PHE A 228 5.38 -23.63 25.30
CA PHE A 228 4.78 -22.34 25.01
C PHE A 228 3.31 -22.40 24.58
N ASP A 229 2.62 -23.54 24.78
CA ASP A 229 1.19 -23.74 24.48
C ASP A 229 0.82 -23.35 23.03
N ILE A 230 1.68 -23.72 22.07
CA ILE A 230 1.51 -23.35 20.67
C ILE A 230 0.41 -24.18 20.03
N THR A 231 -0.58 -23.54 19.46
CA THR A 231 -1.68 -24.22 18.78
C THR A 231 -1.45 -24.24 17.26
N GLY A 232 -1.49 -25.43 16.65
CA GLY A 232 -1.39 -25.60 15.20
C GLY A 232 0.03 -25.84 14.66
N GLY A 233 1.01 -26.05 15.56
CA GLY A 233 2.40 -26.40 15.23
C GLY A 233 3.33 -25.22 15.06
N VAL A 234 4.62 -25.48 15.30
CA VAL A 234 5.71 -24.50 15.13
C VAL A 234 5.97 -24.23 13.65
N ILE A 235 6.25 -23.00 13.33
CA ILE A 235 6.66 -22.53 12.01
C ILE A 235 8.02 -21.84 12.21
N PRO A 236 9.13 -22.42 11.72
CA PRO A 236 10.44 -21.80 11.93
C PRO A 236 10.55 -20.39 11.35
N MET A 237 10.08 -20.17 10.11
CA MET A 237 10.01 -18.85 9.46
C MET A 237 8.74 -18.71 8.64
N SER A 238 8.08 -17.57 8.70
CA SER A 238 6.95 -17.24 7.86
C SER A 238 6.99 -15.79 7.38
N PHE A 239 6.39 -15.54 6.21
CA PHE A 239 6.29 -14.23 5.57
C PHE A 239 5.06 -14.18 4.63
N ILE A 240 4.81 -13.04 4.02
CA ILE A 240 3.87 -12.89 2.91
C ILE A 240 4.63 -12.33 1.72
N ILE A 241 4.79 -13.14 0.68
CA ILE A 241 5.54 -12.73 -0.51
C ILE A 241 4.90 -11.53 -1.21
N ASN A 242 5.72 -10.62 -1.73
CA ASN A 242 5.28 -9.39 -2.41
C ASN A 242 4.36 -8.49 -1.57
N ASN A 243 4.47 -8.56 -0.26
CA ASN A 243 3.78 -7.64 0.64
C ASN A 243 4.80 -6.73 1.32
N GLY A 244 4.71 -5.43 1.08
CA GLY A 244 5.69 -4.43 1.46
C GLY A 244 6.04 -4.31 2.95
N ASP A 245 5.35 -5.02 3.85
CA ASP A 245 5.64 -5.02 5.29
C ASP A 245 5.96 -6.41 5.84
N GLN A 246 5.80 -7.47 5.05
CA GLN A 246 5.98 -8.86 5.47
C GLN A 246 6.82 -9.68 4.49
N ASP A 247 7.51 -9.05 3.54
CA ASP A 247 8.35 -9.71 2.55
C ASP A 247 9.73 -10.07 3.13
N PRO A 248 10.31 -11.23 2.80
CA PRO A 248 11.64 -11.62 3.29
C PRO A 248 12.80 -10.96 2.53
N ALA A 249 12.54 -10.03 1.59
CA ALA A 249 13.55 -9.41 0.74
C ALA A 249 14.71 -8.77 1.53
N ILE A 250 14.45 -8.28 2.74
CA ILE A 250 15.49 -7.73 3.62
C ILE A 250 16.61 -8.74 3.94
N LEU A 251 16.34 -10.03 3.92
CA LEU A 251 17.34 -11.08 4.13
C LEU A 251 18.32 -11.20 2.95
N MET A 252 17.96 -10.68 1.77
CA MET A 252 18.83 -10.68 0.59
C MET A 252 20.01 -9.70 0.72
N ASN A 253 19.94 -8.80 1.68
CA ASN A 253 20.93 -7.72 1.86
C ASN A 253 22.35 -8.23 2.15
N GLY A 254 22.51 -9.45 2.65
CA GLY A 254 23.81 -10.06 2.93
C GLY A 254 24.46 -10.73 1.71
N PHE A 255 23.81 -10.74 0.55
CA PHE A 255 24.29 -11.46 -0.66
C PHE A 255 24.84 -10.49 -1.71
N GLY A 256 25.80 -10.98 -2.49
CA GLY A 256 26.45 -10.23 -3.56
C GLY A 256 27.11 -8.94 -3.09
N GLU A 257 26.88 -7.84 -3.80
CA GLU A 257 27.43 -6.52 -3.47
C GLU A 257 26.64 -5.77 -2.37
N GLY A 258 25.63 -6.41 -1.79
CA GLY A 258 24.90 -5.87 -0.67
C GLY A 258 23.88 -4.79 -1.00
N TYR A 259 23.45 -4.70 -2.24
CA TYR A 259 22.39 -3.78 -2.60
C TYR A 259 21.00 -4.27 -2.17
N GLY A 260 20.88 -5.55 -1.80
CA GLY A 260 19.63 -6.16 -1.32
C GLY A 260 18.52 -6.11 -2.34
N ASP A 261 17.31 -6.06 -1.82
CA ASP A 261 16.11 -5.91 -2.62
C ASP A 261 15.10 -4.98 -1.94
N THR A 262 14.14 -4.49 -2.71
CA THR A 262 12.98 -3.74 -2.26
C THR A 262 11.74 -4.30 -2.96
N GLY A 263 10.55 -4.02 -2.48
CA GLY A 263 9.33 -4.47 -3.14
C GLY A 263 9.20 -4.06 -4.61
N ASP A 264 9.89 -2.96 -5.00
CA ASP A 264 9.92 -2.47 -6.38
C ASP A 264 11.12 -2.99 -7.19
N HIS A 265 12.01 -3.75 -6.57
CA HIS A 265 13.23 -4.30 -7.17
C HIS A 265 14.22 -3.26 -7.73
N PHE A 266 14.25 -2.07 -7.16
CA PHE A 266 15.20 -1.03 -7.52
C PHE A 266 16.06 -0.63 -6.33
N ALA A 267 17.34 -0.40 -6.58
CA ALA A 267 18.25 0.18 -5.61
C ALA A 267 19.09 1.28 -6.25
N VAL A 268 19.58 2.19 -5.42
CA VAL A 268 20.54 3.22 -5.84
C VAL A 268 21.89 2.87 -5.22
N THR A 269 22.92 2.75 -6.06
CA THR A 269 24.29 2.48 -5.60
C THR A 269 24.89 3.70 -4.93
N ASP A 270 26.02 3.54 -4.24
CA ASP A 270 26.76 4.64 -3.61
C ASP A 270 27.21 5.71 -4.61
N GLU A 271 27.39 5.33 -5.89
CA GLU A 271 27.72 6.24 -6.98
C GLU A 271 26.48 6.93 -7.58
N GLY A 272 25.30 6.72 -7.02
CA GLY A 272 24.04 7.30 -7.50
C GLY A 272 23.45 6.63 -8.75
N LYS A 273 23.88 5.42 -9.09
CA LYS A 273 23.35 4.67 -10.23
C LYS A 273 22.12 3.84 -9.79
N VAL A 274 21.03 3.97 -10.54
CA VAL A 274 19.86 3.11 -10.35
C VAL A 274 20.13 1.74 -10.97
N ILE A 275 19.92 0.68 -10.20
CA ILE A 275 20.04 -0.71 -10.64
C ILE A 275 18.71 -1.43 -10.43
N TYR A 276 18.46 -2.47 -11.24
CA TYR A 276 17.37 -3.40 -11.05
C TYR A 276 17.90 -4.62 -10.31
N THR A 277 17.45 -4.84 -9.09
CA THR A 277 18.07 -5.81 -8.15
C THR A 277 17.94 -7.26 -8.61
N THR A 278 16.83 -7.63 -9.24
CA THR A 278 16.55 -9.03 -9.65
C THR A 278 17.51 -9.57 -10.71
N VAL A 279 18.25 -8.71 -11.42
CA VAL A 279 19.25 -9.15 -12.41
C VAL A 279 20.68 -9.18 -11.85
N GLN A 280 20.85 -8.84 -10.57
CA GLN A 280 22.14 -8.90 -9.90
C GLN A 280 22.44 -10.34 -9.46
N GLU A 281 23.71 -10.74 -9.53
CA GLU A 281 24.14 -12.09 -9.14
C GLU A 281 23.85 -12.36 -7.66
N GLY A 282 24.05 -11.40 -6.79
CA GLY A 282 23.73 -11.51 -5.37
C GLY A 282 22.25 -11.78 -5.07
N TYR A 283 21.34 -11.21 -5.89
CA TYR A 283 19.91 -11.53 -5.77
C TYR A 283 19.64 -13.02 -6.05
N LYS A 284 20.24 -13.56 -7.11
CA LYS A 284 20.15 -14.97 -7.45
C LYS A 284 20.69 -15.88 -6.35
N GLU A 285 21.82 -15.52 -5.75
CA GLU A 285 22.40 -16.27 -4.62
C GLU A 285 21.47 -16.26 -3.41
N GLY A 286 20.87 -15.11 -3.09
CA GLY A 286 19.87 -14.97 -2.02
C GLY A 286 18.63 -15.83 -2.28
N ILE A 287 18.12 -15.87 -3.52
CA ILE A 287 17.01 -16.74 -3.90
C ILE A 287 17.37 -18.22 -3.80
N ILE A 288 18.57 -18.62 -4.18
CA ILE A 288 19.05 -20.00 -4.01
C ILE A 288 19.08 -20.38 -2.53
N TRP A 289 19.56 -19.49 -1.68
CA TRP A 289 19.57 -19.72 -0.24
C TRP A 289 18.14 -19.81 0.33
N LEU A 290 17.23 -18.90 -0.05
CA LEU A 290 15.82 -18.97 0.39
C LEU A 290 15.13 -20.26 -0.09
N HIS A 291 15.40 -20.68 -1.33
CA HIS A 291 14.92 -21.95 -1.86
C HIS A 291 15.41 -23.14 -1.02
N HIS A 292 16.70 -23.13 -0.62
CA HIS A 292 17.25 -24.15 0.26
C HIS A 292 16.51 -24.21 1.62
N LEU A 293 16.19 -23.04 2.23
CA LEU A 293 15.39 -23.02 3.46
C LEU A 293 14.00 -23.64 3.26
N VAL A 294 13.40 -23.46 2.08
CA VAL A 294 12.10 -24.10 1.74
C VAL A 294 12.26 -25.60 1.61
N GLU A 295 13.33 -26.09 0.93
CA GLU A 295 13.60 -27.54 0.78
C GLU A 295 13.84 -28.24 2.12
N GLU A 296 14.38 -27.52 3.10
CA GLU A 296 14.63 -28.01 4.45
C GLU A 296 13.42 -27.89 5.40
N ASP A 297 12.23 -27.59 4.88
CA ASP A 297 11.01 -27.38 5.68
C ASP A 297 11.14 -26.28 6.76
N LEU A 298 11.97 -25.27 6.52
CA LEU A 298 12.20 -24.15 7.45
C LEU A 298 11.26 -22.97 7.22
N VAL A 299 10.55 -22.97 6.10
CA VAL A 299 9.63 -21.91 5.68
C VAL A 299 8.19 -22.41 5.74
N ASP A 300 7.29 -21.55 6.19
CA ASP A 300 5.84 -21.80 6.13
C ASP A 300 5.42 -22.14 4.68
N PRO A 301 4.85 -23.31 4.41
CA PRO A 301 4.42 -23.68 3.06
C PRO A 301 3.35 -22.73 2.49
N GLU A 302 2.61 -22.01 3.34
CA GLU A 302 1.62 -21.04 2.91
C GLU A 302 2.19 -19.63 2.71
N ALA A 303 3.48 -19.39 2.99
CA ALA A 303 4.10 -18.05 2.89
C ALA A 303 3.95 -17.41 1.50
N PHE A 304 3.84 -18.22 0.45
CA PHE A 304 3.70 -17.78 -0.93
C PHE A 304 2.24 -17.56 -1.38
N THR A 305 1.26 -17.86 -0.53
CA THR A 305 -0.16 -17.82 -0.91
C THR A 305 -1.08 -17.25 0.17
N GLN A 306 -0.59 -17.12 1.41
CA GLN A 306 -1.39 -16.61 2.53
C GLN A 306 -1.62 -15.11 2.42
N ASP A 307 -2.74 -14.68 2.97
CA ASP A 307 -3.08 -13.28 3.17
C ASP A 307 -2.71 -12.80 4.59
N TRP A 308 -2.83 -11.50 4.83
CA TRP A 308 -2.58 -10.89 6.12
C TRP A 308 -3.42 -11.50 7.25
N SER A 309 -4.70 -11.78 7.00
CA SER A 309 -5.59 -12.33 8.01
C SER A 309 -5.15 -13.71 8.47
N THR A 310 -4.72 -14.57 7.54
CA THR A 310 -4.16 -15.90 7.81
C THR A 310 -2.83 -15.78 8.57
N TYR A 311 -1.96 -14.88 8.14
CA TYR A 311 -0.67 -14.62 8.77
C TYR A 311 -0.84 -14.20 10.24
N VAL A 312 -1.69 -13.20 10.51
CA VAL A 312 -2.00 -12.76 11.89
C VAL A 312 -2.62 -13.88 12.71
N ALA A 313 -3.50 -14.69 12.11
CA ALA A 313 -4.14 -15.80 12.84
C ALA A 313 -3.12 -16.85 13.32
N LYS A 314 -2.11 -17.17 12.51
CA LYS A 314 -0.99 -18.05 12.90
C LYS A 314 -0.13 -17.42 14.01
N GLY A 315 0.19 -16.13 13.90
CA GLY A 315 0.94 -15.40 14.91
C GLY A 315 0.23 -15.37 16.26
N LYS A 316 -1.07 -15.06 16.29
CA LYS A 316 -1.89 -15.07 17.53
C LYS A 316 -1.99 -16.46 18.20
N ASN A 317 -1.58 -17.52 17.53
CA ASN A 317 -1.39 -18.86 18.08
C ASN A 317 0.08 -19.16 18.43
N HIS A 318 0.94 -18.15 18.52
CA HIS A 318 2.35 -18.22 18.91
C HIS A 318 3.23 -19.15 18.06
N ARG A 319 2.91 -19.27 16.74
CA ARG A 319 3.51 -20.29 15.89
C ARG A 319 4.88 -19.94 15.32
N TYR A 320 5.30 -18.67 15.34
CA TYR A 320 6.44 -18.19 14.57
C TYR A 320 7.75 -18.17 15.36
N GLY A 321 8.80 -18.75 14.77
CA GLY A 321 10.17 -18.55 15.20
C GLY A 321 10.76 -17.25 14.65
N LEU A 322 10.61 -17.00 13.36
CA LEU A 322 10.99 -15.80 12.65
C LEU A 322 9.80 -15.30 11.81
N CYS A 323 9.48 -14.04 11.89
CA CYS A 323 8.42 -13.41 11.10
C CYS A 323 8.78 -11.97 10.75
N PHE A 324 8.05 -11.38 9.79
CA PHE A 324 8.31 -10.04 9.26
C PHE A 324 7.10 -9.16 9.44
N THR A 325 7.30 -7.95 9.92
CA THR A 325 6.22 -6.96 10.07
C THR A 325 6.81 -5.60 10.44
N TRP A 326 6.03 -4.54 10.29
CA TRP A 326 6.41 -3.22 10.79
C TRP A 326 6.27 -3.09 12.32
N ASP A 327 5.39 -3.86 12.95
CA ASP A 327 5.26 -3.93 14.43
C ASP A 327 4.75 -5.33 14.83
N ILE A 328 5.56 -6.03 15.63
CA ILE A 328 5.26 -7.37 16.11
C ILE A 328 3.98 -7.45 16.94
N ALA A 329 3.58 -6.37 17.61
CA ALA A 329 2.35 -6.33 18.41
C ALA A 329 1.08 -6.60 17.57
N ASN A 330 1.14 -6.38 16.24
CA ASN A 330 0.05 -6.73 15.33
C ASN A 330 -0.13 -8.24 15.14
N ILE A 331 0.95 -9.00 15.30
CA ILE A 331 1.01 -10.43 15.01
C ILE A 331 0.97 -11.25 16.28
N ASP A 332 1.81 -10.91 17.27
CA ASP A 332 1.99 -11.70 18.49
C ASP A 332 2.28 -10.80 19.70
N ASN A 333 2.71 -11.40 20.81
CA ASN A 333 3.14 -10.68 22.00
C ASN A 333 4.55 -10.10 21.78
N TYR A 334 4.69 -8.78 21.84
CA TYR A 334 5.96 -8.09 21.58
C TYR A 334 7.07 -8.46 22.58
N GLU A 335 6.73 -8.91 23.80
CA GLU A 335 7.71 -9.30 24.82
C GLU A 335 8.44 -10.61 24.47
N ASP A 336 7.88 -11.40 23.56
CA ASP A 336 8.42 -12.70 23.17
C ASP A 336 9.45 -12.59 22.04
N TYR A 337 9.48 -11.45 21.35
CA TYR A 337 10.27 -11.23 20.16
C TYR A 337 11.27 -10.10 20.30
N VAL A 338 12.32 -10.17 19.53
CA VAL A 338 13.28 -9.07 19.31
C VAL A 338 13.56 -8.93 17.82
N MET A 339 13.94 -7.74 17.40
CA MET A 339 14.39 -7.52 16.03
C MET A 339 15.65 -8.34 15.75
N LEU A 340 15.65 -9.07 14.64
CA LEU A 340 16.83 -9.75 14.14
C LEU A 340 17.82 -8.69 13.63
N PRO A 341 19.08 -8.68 14.06
CA PRO A 341 20.08 -7.76 13.52
C PRO A 341 20.38 -8.07 12.06
N ALA A 342 20.94 -7.10 11.34
CA ALA A 342 21.42 -7.34 9.99
C ALA A 342 22.41 -8.50 9.96
N LEU A 343 22.17 -9.45 9.06
CA LEU A 343 22.99 -10.66 8.96
C LEU A 343 24.14 -10.47 7.96
N ALA A 344 25.29 -11.00 8.29
CA ALA A 344 26.35 -11.17 7.32
C ALA A 344 26.01 -12.35 6.39
N GLY A 345 26.16 -12.13 5.09
CA GLY A 345 26.05 -13.17 4.08
C GLY A 345 27.30 -14.07 4.01
N PRO A 346 27.36 -15.01 3.02
CA PRO A 346 28.45 -15.99 2.90
C PRO A 346 29.84 -15.37 2.78
N GLU A 347 29.95 -14.20 2.18
CA GLU A 347 31.22 -13.46 2.01
C GLU A 347 31.52 -12.49 3.15
N GLY A 348 30.73 -12.52 4.22
CA GLY A 348 30.91 -11.65 5.39
C GLY A 348 30.39 -10.23 5.21
N LEU A 349 29.73 -9.93 4.10
CA LEU A 349 29.09 -8.64 3.89
C LEU A 349 27.90 -8.49 4.81
N VAL A 350 27.90 -7.42 5.61
CA VAL A 350 26.75 -6.99 6.40
C VAL A 350 26.15 -5.77 5.73
N ASN A 351 25.02 -5.94 5.10
CA ASN A 351 24.28 -4.80 4.58
C ASN A 351 23.31 -4.28 5.62
N ILE A 352 23.60 -3.11 6.09
CA ILE A 352 22.73 -2.38 6.99
C ILE A 352 21.72 -1.69 6.09
N THR A 353 20.52 -2.05 6.24
CA THR A 353 19.32 -1.55 5.60
C THR A 353 19.42 -0.52 4.48
N ARG A 354 18.59 -0.67 3.54
CA ARG A 354 18.38 0.24 2.46
C ARG A 354 17.18 1.09 2.59
N GLN A 355 16.51 1.09 3.66
CA GLN A 355 15.44 2.02 3.92
C GLN A 355 16.03 3.42 4.02
N ASN A 356 16.10 4.08 2.93
CA ASN A 356 16.43 5.51 2.84
C ASN A 356 15.18 6.37 3.00
N GLY A 357 14.27 5.90 3.75
CA GLY A 357 12.87 6.20 3.75
C GLY A 357 12.42 7.48 4.36
N SER A 358 13.26 8.32 4.90
CA SER A 358 12.74 9.48 5.62
C SER A 358 11.90 10.45 4.77
N GLU A 359 12.11 10.50 3.47
CA GLU A 359 11.41 11.43 2.58
C GLU A 359 10.24 10.79 1.83
N THR A 360 10.24 9.47 1.68
CA THR A 360 9.20 8.72 0.97
C THR A 360 8.40 7.78 1.85
N SER A 361 8.97 7.25 2.93
CA SER A 361 8.21 6.57 3.97
C SER A 361 7.32 7.57 4.68
N GLY A 362 6.07 7.22 4.89
CA GLY A 362 5.08 8.18 5.38
C GLY A 362 4.50 9.09 4.28
N PHE A 363 4.72 8.75 3.01
CA PHE A 363 4.10 9.41 1.88
C PHE A 363 3.46 8.39 0.94
N ASP A 364 2.14 8.45 0.82
CA ASP A 364 1.36 7.66 -0.14
C ASP A 364 0.57 8.60 -1.03
N ARG A 365 1.03 8.79 -2.25
CA ARG A 365 0.37 9.68 -3.20
C ARG A 365 -0.94 9.11 -3.76
N GLY A 366 -1.14 7.81 -3.73
CA GLY A 366 -2.33 7.14 -4.26
C GLY A 366 -3.46 6.96 -3.24
N ARG A 367 -3.50 7.79 -2.21
CA ARG A 367 -4.33 7.55 -1.03
C ARG A 367 -5.80 7.85 -1.21
N CYS A 368 -6.14 9.00 -1.80
CA CYS A 368 -7.54 9.39 -1.97
C CYS A 368 -7.75 10.04 -3.34
N VAL A 369 -8.74 9.58 -4.08
CA VAL A 369 -9.07 10.09 -5.41
C VAL A 369 -10.54 10.51 -5.48
N LEU A 370 -10.84 11.50 -6.31
CA LEU A 370 -12.21 11.83 -6.69
C LEU A 370 -12.51 11.26 -8.07
N THR A 371 -13.73 10.76 -8.23
CA THR A 371 -14.20 10.22 -9.52
C THR A 371 -14.87 11.31 -10.34
N SER A 372 -15.04 11.02 -11.62
CA SER A 372 -15.80 11.90 -12.53
C SER A 372 -17.30 12.01 -12.20
N ASN A 373 -17.81 11.17 -11.29
CA ASN A 373 -19.19 11.24 -10.82
C ASN A 373 -19.36 12.16 -9.59
N CYS A 374 -18.26 12.61 -8.97
CA CYS A 374 -18.32 13.56 -7.86
C CYS A 374 -18.94 14.88 -8.32
N ARG A 375 -20.12 15.19 -7.82
CA ARG A 375 -20.86 16.39 -8.21
C ARG A 375 -20.46 17.63 -7.43
N ASP A 376 -20.09 17.44 -6.16
CA ASP A 376 -19.66 18.51 -5.27
C ASP A 376 -18.17 18.38 -4.94
N THR A 377 -17.35 18.59 -5.95
CA THR A 377 -15.89 18.43 -5.84
C THR A 377 -15.25 19.42 -4.88
N ALA A 378 -15.82 20.63 -4.77
CA ALA A 378 -15.38 21.66 -3.82
C ALA A 378 -15.62 21.21 -2.38
N LEU A 379 -16.80 20.70 -2.08
CA LEU A 379 -17.14 20.16 -0.77
C LEU A 379 -16.26 18.96 -0.42
N ALA A 380 -16.08 18.03 -1.36
CA ALA A 380 -15.23 16.85 -1.15
C ALA A 380 -13.79 17.24 -0.84
N ALA A 381 -13.20 18.18 -1.59
CA ALA A 381 -11.86 18.69 -1.35
C ALA A 381 -11.74 19.38 0.02
N ALA A 382 -12.67 20.27 0.35
CA ALA A 382 -12.68 20.98 1.62
C ALA A 382 -12.86 20.03 2.83
N TRP A 383 -13.68 18.97 2.67
CA TRP A 383 -13.85 17.96 3.72
C TRP A 383 -12.57 17.14 3.92
N ILE A 384 -11.93 16.70 2.82
CA ILE A 384 -10.65 15.97 2.88
C ILE A 384 -9.56 16.86 3.49
N ASP A 385 -9.56 18.16 3.22
CA ASP A 385 -8.58 19.12 3.75
C ASP A 385 -8.57 19.20 5.28
N GLN A 386 -9.69 18.87 5.94
CA GLN A 386 -9.75 18.83 7.41
C GLN A 386 -8.75 17.81 8.00
N MET A 387 -8.40 16.76 7.26
CA MET A 387 -7.45 15.74 7.70
C MET A 387 -5.99 16.22 7.65
N TYR A 388 -5.70 17.28 6.90
CA TYR A 388 -4.38 17.91 6.85
C TYR A 388 -4.20 19.00 7.92
N ASN A 389 -5.25 19.32 8.66
CA ASN A 389 -5.14 20.24 9.79
C ASN A 389 -4.37 19.56 10.94
N PRO A 390 -3.21 20.11 11.39
CA PRO A 390 -2.39 19.47 12.40
C PRO A 390 -3.10 19.25 13.74
N ILE A 391 -4.00 20.18 14.11
CA ILE A 391 -4.74 20.07 15.38
C ILE A 391 -5.77 18.95 15.29
N GLN A 392 -6.49 18.86 14.18
CA GLN A 392 -7.46 17.80 13.91
C GLN A 392 -6.77 16.44 13.88
N SER A 393 -5.65 16.34 13.16
CA SER A 393 -4.87 15.11 13.07
C SER A 393 -4.40 14.65 14.44
N ALA A 394 -3.83 15.55 15.26
CA ALA A 394 -3.34 15.20 16.60
C ALA A 394 -4.47 14.83 17.60
N GLN A 395 -5.67 15.36 17.42
CA GLN A 395 -6.82 15.07 18.30
C GLN A 395 -7.55 13.78 17.94
N ASN A 396 -7.37 13.29 16.71
CA ASN A 396 -8.09 12.15 16.18
C ASN A 396 -7.26 10.85 16.16
N ASN A 397 -6.00 10.94 16.53
CA ASN A 397 -5.09 9.78 16.71
C ASN A 397 -5.14 9.24 18.13
#